data_7b8af493b0a9b6ca4453781431b01fcb
#
_entry.id   7b8af493b0a9b6ca4453781431b01fcb
#
_cell.length_a   1.000
_cell.length_b   1.000
_cell.length_c   1.000
_cell.angle_alpha   90.00
_cell.angle_beta   90.00
_cell.angle_gamma   90.00
#
_symmetry.space_group_name_H-M   'P 1'
#
loop_
_entity.id
_entity.type
_entity.pdbx_description
1 polymer ?
#
loop_
_entity_poly.entity_id
_entity_poly.type
_entity_poly.pdbx_seq_one_letter_code
_entity_poly.pdbx_strand_id
1 'polypeptide(L)'
;PLFNRIEMFDMATEGAAQLVNKCYLRYYKVKGLRSILTNDAAKKGFMTQMEHTRLFQSIEGMTLGDIEDDFQTMTYTFTGLPEVLLQFAQQISGATGIPLVRLFGQSPVGFNSTGESDIRLYYDNTKQQQEKMLRPGLKKILNVIYMSVTGHAPDKDFNFDFRPLWQMTNEQKGAYATAMVG
;
A
#
# COMPACT_ATOMS: atom_id res chain seq x y z
N PRO A 1 -8.88 12.77 10.57
CA PRO A 1 -7.51 12.93 10.13
C PRO A 1 -6.90 11.66 9.53
N LEU A 2 -6.53 10.62 10.32
CA LEU A 2 -5.92 9.39 9.78
C LEU A 2 -6.94 8.55 9.00
N PHE A 3 -8.13 8.35 9.56
CA PHE A 3 -9.20 7.57 8.94
C PHE A 3 -9.52 8.05 7.52
N ASN A 4 -9.72 9.34 7.33
CA ASN A 4 -10.00 9.91 6.00
C ASN A 4 -8.86 9.66 4.99
N ARG A 5 -7.60 9.62 5.45
CA ARG A 5 -6.45 9.34 4.57
C ARG A 5 -6.41 7.87 4.14
N ILE A 6 -6.77 6.96 5.06
CA ILE A 6 -6.90 5.53 4.74
C ILE A 6 -8.05 5.33 3.74
N GLU A 7 -9.18 5.95 3.97
CA GLU A 7 -10.34 5.90 3.07
C GLU A 7 -10.01 6.43 1.67
N MET A 8 -9.30 7.57 1.58
CA MET A 8 -8.85 8.12 0.29
C MET A 8 -7.88 7.18 -0.43
N PHE A 9 -6.96 6.53 0.30
CA PHE A 9 -6.04 5.57 -0.28
C PHE A 9 -6.78 4.34 -0.81
N ASP A 10 -7.73 3.82 -0.07
CA ASP A 10 -8.57 2.68 -0.46
C ASP A 10 -9.38 3.00 -1.71
N MET A 11 -10.07 4.14 -1.73
CA MET A 11 -10.81 4.63 -2.90
C MET A 11 -9.91 4.83 -4.12
N ALA A 12 -8.70 5.38 -3.94
CA ALA A 12 -7.75 5.57 -5.03
C ALA A 12 -7.24 4.23 -5.58
N THR A 13 -6.99 3.27 -4.70
CA THR A 13 -6.55 1.92 -5.08
C THR A 13 -7.65 1.16 -5.82
N GLU A 14 -8.88 1.23 -5.32
CA GLU A 14 -10.04 0.64 -6.00
C GLU A 14 -10.28 1.30 -7.36
N GLY A 15 -10.24 2.63 -7.43
CA GLY A 15 -10.34 3.39 -8.69
C GLY A 15 -9.26 2.99 -9.69
N ALA A 16 -8.02 2.81 -9.23
CA ALA A 16 -6.90 2.33 -10.05
C ALA A 16 -7.17 0.93 -10.60
N ALA A 17 -7.63 0.00 -9.77
CA ALA A 17 -7.99 -1.36 -10.17
C ALA A 17 -9.12 -1.36 -11.20
N GLN A 18 -10.14 -0.54 -11.01
CA GLN A 18 -11.23 -0.38 -11.97
C GLN A 18 -10.76 0.20 -13.31
N LEU A 19 -9.84 1.18 -13.29
CA LEU A 19 -9.24 1.72 -14.51
C LEU A 19 -8.45 0.66 -15.28
N VAL A 20 -7.63 -0.14 -14.59
CA VAL A 20 -6.88 -1.24 -15.20
C VAL A 20 -7.83 -2.27 -15.83
N ASN A 21 -8.91 -2.63 -15.16
CA ASN A 21 -9.90 -3.55 -15.69
C ASN A 21 -10.68 -2.98 -16.89
N LYS A 22 -10.81 -1.65 -16.98
CA LYS A 22 -11.53 -0.95 -18.06
C LYS A 22 -10.59 -0.36 -19.12
N CYS A 23 -9.29 -0.69 -19.09
CA CYS A 23 -8.29 -0.08 -19.96
C CYS A 23 -8.53 -0.32 -21.47
N TYR A 24 -9.35 -1.27 -21.81
CA TYR A 24 -9.75 -1.55 -23.18
C TYR A 24 -11.19 -1.11 -23.41
N LEU A 25 -11.40 0.19 -23.61
CA LEU A 25 -12.70 0.67 -24.07
C LEU A 25 -12.82 0.38 -25.56
N ARG A 26 -13.69 -0.57 -25.92
CA ARG A 26 -13.98 -0.87 -27.30
C ARG A 26 -15.11 0.03 -27.76
N TYR A 27 -14.83 0.87 -28.73
CA TYR A 27 -15.82 1.77 -29.34
C TYR A 27 -16.22 1.20 -30.70
N TYR A 28 -17.48 0.80 -30.82
CA TYR A 28 -18.04 0.23 -32.04
C TYR A 28 -19.00 1.22 -32.66
N LYS A 29 -18.70 1.72 -33.86
CA LYS A 29 -19.54 2.64 -34.60
C LYS A 29 -20.44 1.84 -35.52
N VAL A 30 -21.76 1.96 -35.32
CA VAL A 30 -22.77 1.27 -36.12
C VAL A 30 -23.58 2.29 -36.87
N LYS A 31 -23.66 2.14 -38.19
CA LYS A 31 -24.45 3.00 -39.06
C LYS A 31 -25.93 2.86 -38.74
N GLY A 32 -26.64 3.95 -38.48
CA GLY A 32 -28.06 3.95 -38.22
C GLY A 32 -28.48 3.35 -36.85
N LEU A 33 -27.59 3.27 -35.87
CA LEU A 33 -27.86 2.70 -34.54
C LEU A 33 -29.15 3.27 -33.90
N ARG A 34 -29.43 4.56 -34.03
CA ARG A 34 -30.65 5.17 -33.49
C ARG A 34 -31.92 4.58 -34.12
N SER A 35 -31.92 4.35 -35.43
CA SER A 35 -33.02 3.70 -36.13
C SER A 35 -33.20 2.23 -35.75
N ILE A 36 -32.11 1.51 -35.55
CA ILE A 36 -32.11 0.11 -35.10
C ILE A 36 -32.74 0.02 -33.69
N LEU A 37 -32.39 0.92 -32.80
CA LEU A 37 -32.87 0.91 -31.42
C LEU A 37 -34.37 1.29 -31.26
N THR A 38 -34.96 1.98 -32.24
CA THR A 38 -36.38 2.35 -32.26
C THR A 38 -37.28 1.24 -32.79
N ASN A 39 -36.71 0.25 -33.49
CA ASN A 39 -37.48 -0.88 -34.03
C ASN A 39 -37.17 -2.13 -33.23
N ASP A 40 -38.17 -2.73 -32.57
CA ASP A 40 -38.01 -3.86 -31.66
C ASP A 40 -37.41 -5.11 -32.36
N ALA A 41 -37.83 -5.39 -33.60
CA ALA A 41 -37.30 -6.52 -34.36
C ALA A 41 -35.82 -6.32 -34.76
N ALA A 42 -35.49 -5.12 -35.23
CA ALA A 42 -34.11 -4.75 -35.55
C ALA A 42 -33.21 -4.72 -34.31
N LYS A 43 -33.72 -4.19 -33.18
CA LYS A 43 -33.03 -4.17 -31.89
C LYS A 43 -32.68 -5.59 -31.41
N LYS A 44 -33.65 -6.53 -31.51
CA LYS A 44 -33.42 -7.93 -31.11
C LYS A 44 -32.34 -8.59 -31.97
N GLY A 45 -32.39 -8.40 -33.30
CA GLY A 45 -31.35 -8.89 -34.19
C GLY A 45 -29.96 -8.33 -33.88
N PHE A 46 -29.88 -7.00 -33.65
CA PHE A 46 -28.63 -6.34 -33.28
C PHE A 46 -28.06 -6.85 -31.94
N MET A 47 -28.89 -7.07 -30.93
CA MET A 47 -28.44 -7.61 -29.64
C MET A 47 -27.89 -9.04 -29.80
N THR A 48 -28.55 -9.88 -30.60
CA THR A 48 -28.06 -11.23 -30.90
C THR A 48 -26.71 -11.17 -31.63
N GLN A 49 -26.54 -10.29 -32.60
CA GLN A 49 -25.27 -10.07 -33.28
C GLN A 49 -24.17 -9.65 -32.31
N MET A 50 -24.46 -8.73 -31.39
CA MET A 50 -23.51 -8.28 -30.38
C MET A 50 -23.10 -9.41 -29.40
N GLU A 51 -24.03 -10.27 -29.03
CA GLU A 51 -23.75 -11.45 -28.19
C GLU A 51 -22.84 -12.43 -28.94
N HIS A 52 -23.10 -12.73 -30.20
CA HIS A 52 -22.23 -13.58 -31.02
C HIS A 52 -20.84 -12.96 -31.18
N THR A 53 -20.76 -11.67 -31.53
CA THR A 53 -19.47 -10.97 -31.65
C THR A 53 -18.67 -11.04 -30.35
N ARG A 54 -19.32 -10.87 -29.20
CA ARG A 54 -18.67 -10.99 -27.87
C ARG A 54 -18.17 -12.40 -27.59
N LEU A 55 -18.94 -13.42 -27.99
CA LEU A 55 -18.56 -14.81 -27.82
C LEU A 55 -17.34 -15.16 -28.67
N PHE A 56 -17.33 -14.77 -29.94
CA PHE A 56 -16.19 -15.00 -30.83
C PHE A 56 -14.94 -14.27 -30.36
N GLN A 57 -15.07 -13.02 -29.92
CA GLN A 57 -13.94 -12.28 -29.33
C GLN A 57 -13.37 -12.96 -28.08
N SER A 58 -14.21 -13.57 -27.25
CA SER A 58 -13.78 -14.26 -26.03
C SER A 58 -13.06 -15.57 -26.31
N ILE A 59 -13.46 -16.33 -27.35
CA ILE A 59 -12.97 -17.67 -27.64
C ILE A 59 -11.81 -17.64 -28.65
N GLU A 60 -11.98 -16.89 -29.74
CA GLU A 60 -11.06 -16.92 -30.89
C GLU A 60 -10.18 -15.69 -31.01
N GLY A 61 -10.42 -14.66 -30.20
CA GLY A 61 -9.72 -13.38 -30.29
C GLY A 61 -10.03 -12.56 -31.56
N MET A 62 -11.03 -13.00 -32.33
CA MET A 62 -11.43 -12.35 -33.59
C MET A 62 -12.63 -11.45 -33.38
N THR A 63 -12.69 -10.35 -34.12
CA THR A 63 -13.84 -9.44 -34.17
C THR A 63 -14.43 -9.49 -35.57
N LEU A 64 -15.72 -9.83 -35.66
CA LEU A 64 -16.48 -9.79 -36.90
C LEU A 64 -17.34 -8.53 -36.90
N GLY A 65 -17.23 -7.72 -37.94
CA GLY A 65 -18.01 -6.51 -38.14
C GLY A 65 -18.43 -6.39 -39.60
N ASP A 66 -19.36 -5.51 -39.88
CA ASP A 66 -19.72 -5.15 -41.25
C ASP A 66 -18.63 -4.24 -41.85
N ILE A 67 -18.49 -4.23 -43.20
CA ILE A 67 -17.52 -3.39 -43.88
C ILE A 67 -17.77 -1.86 -43.65
N GLU A 68 -19.01 -1.49 -43.31
CA GLU A 68 -19.39 -0.13 -42.95
C GLU A 68 -19.20 0.18 -41.46
N ASP A 69 -18.89 -0.81 -40.64
CA ASP A 69 -18.66 -0.63 -39.21
C ASP A 69 -17.22 -0.16 -38.95
N ASP A 70 -17.06 0.79 -38.05
CA ASP A 70 -15.75 1.30 -37.63
C ASP A 70 -15.47 0.86 -36.19
N PHE A 71 -14.38 0.12 -36.01
CA PHE A 71 -13.93 -0.35 -34.71
C PHE A 71 -12.69 0.41 -34.26
N GLN A 72 -12.80 1.11 -33.13
CA GLN A 72 -11.68 1.84 -32.52
C GLN A 72 -11.40 1.29 -31.13
N THR A 73 -10.13 0.97 -30.89
CA THR A 73 -9.66 0.64 -29.55
C THR A 73 -9.01 1.86 -28.94
N MET A 74 -9.59 2.37 -27.85
CA MET A 74 -8.98 3.41 -27.04
C MET A 74 -8.14 2.76 -25.95
N THR A 75 -6.83 2.96 -26.01
CA THR A 75 -5.92 2.54 -24.95
C THR A 75 -5.63 3.73 -24.03
N TYR A 76 -5.84 3.52 -22.74
CA TYR A 76 -5.47 4.52 -21.73
C TYR A 76 -4.06 4.24 -21.23
N THR A 77 -3.25 5.28 -21.11
CA THR A 77 -1.95 5.22 -20.46
C THR A 77 -2.13 5.56 -18.99
N PHE A 78 -1.59 4.70 -18.11
CA PHE A 78 -1.65 4.88 -16.64
C PHE A 78 -0.39 5.57 -16.10
N THR A 79 0.24 6.41 -16.94
CA THR A 79 1.40 7.20 -16.52
C THR A 79 1.00 8.10 -15.35
N GLY A 80 1.79 8.05 -14.25
CA GLY A 80 1.53 8.84 -13.05
C GLY A 80 0.64 8.19 -11.99
N LEU A 81 -0.06 7.11 -12.30
CA LEU A 81 -0.91 6.41 -11.31
C LEU A 81 -0.11 5.81 -10.15
N PRO A 82 1.04 5.14 -10.38
CA PRO A 82 1.87 4.63 -9.28
C PRO A 82 2.38 5.75 -8.37
N GLU A 83 2.74 6.91 -8.92
CA GLU A 83 3.19 8.06 -8.16
C GLU A 83 2.08 8.64 -7.28
N VAL A 84 0.86 8.70 -7.79
CA VAL A 84 -0.31 9.16 -7.00
C VAL A 84 -0.58 8.20 -5.85
N LEU A 85 -0.59 6.89 -6.07
CA LEU A 85 -0.78 5.90 -5.02
C LEU A 85 0.35 5.96 -3.98
N LEU A 86 1.59 6.16 -4.40
CA LEU A 86 2.73 6.36 -3.51
C LEU A 86 2.56 7.61 -2.65
N GLN A 87 2.05 8.72 -3.19
CA GLN A 87 1.77 9.94 -2.44
C GLN A 87 0.72 9.71 -1.34
N PHE A 88 -0.34 8.96 -1.61
CA PHE A 88 -1.31 8.60 -0.58
C PHE A 88 -0.69 7.69 0.50
N ALA A 89 0.11 6.72 0.11
CA ALA A 89 0.83 5.86 1.05
C ALA A 89 1.80 6.66 1.95
N GLN A 90 2.53 7.63 1.40
CA GLN A 90 3.39 8.55 2.15
C GLN A 90 2.61 9.42 3.13
N GLN A 91 1.41 9.88 2.76
CA GLN A 91 0.54 10.63 3.67
C GLN A 91 0.07 9.80 4.86
N ILE A 92 -0.20 8.51 4.67
CA ILE A 92 -0.55 7.58 5.75
C ILE A 92 0.67 7.35 6.65
N SER A 93 1.84 7.10 6.06
CA SER A 93 3.11 6.96 6.77
C SER A 93 3.40 8.19 7.65
N GLY A 94 3.30 9.39 7.08
CA GLY A 94 3.49 10.63 7.83
C GLY A 94 2.46 10.85 8.94
N ALA A 95 1.20 10.42 8.75
CA ALA A 95 0.15 10.57 9.75
C ALA A 95 0.26 9.57 10.92
N THR A 96 0.80 8.38 10.65
CA THR A 96 1.02 7.33 11.67
C THR A 96 2.38 7.45 12.35
N GLY A 97 3.34 8.15 11.74
CA GLY A 97 4.73 8.16 12.16
C GLY A 97 5.44 6.81 11.95
N ILE A 98 4.84 5.90 11.16
CA ILE A 98 5.42 4.61 10.83
C ILE A 98 6.01 4.68 9.43
N PRO A 99 7.30 4.33 9.22
CA PRO A 99 7.94 4.39 7.92
C PRO A 99 7.21 3.59 6.83
N LEU A 100 7.24 4.09 5.61
CA LEU A 100 6.61 3.47 4.44
C LEU A 100 7.03 2.01 4.24
N VAL A 101 8.33 1.74 4.42
CA VAL A 101 8.93 0.40 4.34
C VAL A 101 8.26 -0.58 5.32
N ARG A 102 7.91 -0.10 6.51
CA ARG A 102 7.30 -0.94 7.55
C ARG A 102 5.80 -1.12 7.35
N LEU A 103 5.10 -0.10 6.81
CA LEU A 103 3.66 -0.17 6.54
C LEU A 103 3.34 -0.98 5.29
N PHE A 104 4.09 -0.74 4.21
CA PHE A 104 3.75 -1.25 2.87
C PHE A 104 4.81 -2.19 2.28
N GLY A 105 5.94 -2.40 2.99
CA GLY A 105 7.05 -3.22 2.48
C GLY A 105 7.77 -2.60 1.27
N GLN A 106 7.51 -1.32 0.97
CA GLN A 106 8.07 -0.62 -0.18
C GLN A 106 9.20 0.32 0.28
N SER A 107 10.33 0.27 -0.42
CA SER A 107 11.42 1.22 -0.20
C SER A 107 11.02 2.61 -0.71
N PRO A 108 11.35 3.69 0.02
CA PRO A 108 11.13 5.04 -0.46
C PRO A 108 11.93 5.29 -1.73
N VAL A 109 11.33 6.02 -2.67
CA VAL A 109 12.00 6.44 -3.91
C VAL A 109 12.92 7.62 -3.58
N GLY A 110 14.20 7.53 -3.90
CA GLY A 110 15.15 8.63 -3.69
C GLY A 110 16.56 8.18 -3.26
N PHE A 111 17.39 9.13 -2.81
CA PHE A 111 18.80 8.93 -2.44
C PHE A 111 19.05 7.89 -1.34
N ASN A 112 18.07 7.61 -0.48
CA ASN A 112 18.11 6.57 0.56
C ASN A 112 17.12 5.44 0.24
N SER A 113 17.34 4.74 -0.84
CA SER A 113 16.45 3.69 -1.35
C SER A 113 16.24 2.48 -0.41
N THR A 114 17.05 2.34 0.64
CA THR A 114 16.93 1.23 1.61
C THR A 114 15.93 1.49 2.73
N GLY A 115 15.54 2.74 2.96
CA GLY A 115 14.69 3.13 4.09
C GLY A 115 15.31 2.89 5.47
N GLU A 116 16.60 2.57 5.54
CA GLU A 116 17.30 2.24 6.80
C GLU A 116 17.33 3.43 7.77
N SER A 117 17.56 4.64 7.25
CA SER A 117 17.54 5.88 8.04
C SER A 117 16.15 6.13 8.68
N ASP A 118 15.08 5.88 7.92
CA ASP A 118 13.71 6.07 8.41
C ASP A 118 13.35 5.04 9.49
N ILE A 119 13.82 3.80 9.33
CA ILE A 119 13.63 2.75 10.34
C ILE A 119 14.42 3.08 11.61
N ARG A 120 15.65 3.59 11.50
CA ARG A 120 16.44 4.03 12.66
C ARG A 120 15.76 5.15 13.41
N LEU A 121 15.32 6.20 12.72
CA LEU A 121 14.58 7.31 13.31
C LEU A 121 13.29 6.84 14.00
N TYR A 122 12.58 5.89 13.40
CA TYR A 122 11.40 5.29 14.00
C TYR A 122 11.72 4.54 15.30
N TYR A 123 12.81 3.78 15.34
CA TYR A 123 13.25 3.08 16.55
C TYR A 123 13.73 4.03 17.64
N ASP A 124 14.42 5.10 17.27
CA ASP A 124 14.85 6.14 18.22
C ASP A 124 13.65 6.84 18.86
N ASN A 125 12.65 7.19 18.06
CA ASN A 125 11.39 7.76 18.56
C ASN A 125 10.65 6.78 19.47
N THR A 126 10.59 5.50 19.09
CA THR A 126 9.96 4.45 19.91
C THR A 126 10.69 4.28 21.24
N LYS A 127 12.03 4.27 21.23
CA LYS A 127 12.85 4.20 22.45
C LYS A 127 12.60 5.40 23.35
N GLN A 128 12.51 6.59 22.78
CA GLN A 128 12.19 7.80 23.56
C GLN A 128 10.82 7.71 24.23
N GLN A 129 9.82 7.14 23.54
CA GLN A 129 8.49 6.92 24.12
C GLN A 129 8.53 5.85 25.23
N GLN A 130 9.26 4.77 25.04
CA GLN A 130 9.47 3.75 26.08
C GLN A 130 10.07 4.36 27.34
N GLU A 131 11.10 5.17 27.22
CA GLU A 131 11.76 5.82 28.37
C GLU A 131 10.88 6.86 29.05
N LYS A 132 10.18 7.70 28.30
CA LYS A 132 9.38 8.79 28.87
C LYS A 132 8.01 8.33 29.39
N MET A 133 7.34 7.45 28.68
CA MET A 133 5.95 7.11 28.97
C MET A 133 5.82 5.77 29.71
N LEU A 134 6.57 4.75 29.30
CA LEU A 134 6.40 3.40 29.84
C LEU A 134 7.27 3.13 31.07
N ARG A 135 8.54 3.59 31.07
CA ARG A 135 9.48 3.32 32.18
C ARG A 135 8.95 3.77 33.54
N PRO A 136 8.38 4.98 33.72
CA PRO A 136 7.92 5.43 35.05
C PRO A 136 6.78 4.56 35.62
N GLY A 137 5.85 4.17 34.77
CA GLY A 137 4.74 3.27 35.15
C GLY A 137 5.21 1.85 35.45
N LEU A 138 6.01 1.27 34.58
CA LEU A 138 6.56 -0.07 34.73
C LEU A 138 7.47 -0.19 35.97
N LYS A 139 8.28 0.84 36.27
CA LYS A 139 9.13 0.83 37.47
C LYS A 139 8.30 0.72 38.75
N LYS A 140 7.16 1.43 38.83
CA LYS A 140 6.25 1.34 39.97
C LYS A 140 5.65 -0.07 40.10
N ILE A 141 5.17 -0.63 39.02
CA ILE A 141 4.58 -1.98 38.99
C ILE A 141 5.63 -3.03 39.37
N LEU A 142 6.81 -2.97 38.79
CA LEU A 142 7.90 -3.91 39.07
C LEU A 142 8.34 -3.87 40.53
N ASN A 143 8.39 -2.69 41.15
CA ASN A 143 8.71 -2.55 42.57
C ASN A 143 7.66 -3.25 43.46
N VAL A 144 6.37 -3.10 43.12
CA VAL A 144 5.28 -3.79 43.86
C VAL A 144 5.37 -5.29 43.68
N ILE A 145 5.60 -5.78 42.48
CA ILE A 145 5.77 -7.20 42.20
C ILE A 145 6.98 -7.76 42.95
N TYR A 146 8.10 -7.05 42.92
CA TYR A 146 9.31 -7.44 43.63
C TYR A 146 9.05 -7.59 45.12
N MET A 147 8.42 -6.59 45.76
CA MET A 147 8.04 -6.65 47.17
C MET A 147 7.08 -7.81 47.50
N SER A 148 6.14 -8.10 46.60
CA SER A 148 5.19 -9.20 46.77
C SER A 148 5.86 -10.58 46.73
N VAL A 149 6.91 -10.71 45.90
CA VAL A 149 7.61 -12.00 45.71
C VAL A 149 8.69 -12.22 46.78
N THR A 150 9.45 -11.15 47.13
CA THR A 150 10.62 -11.26 48.00
C THR A 150 10.34 -10.92 49.46
N GLY A 151 9.22 -10.23 49.73
CA GLY A 151 8.84 -9.76 51.05
C GLY A 151 9.59 -8.51 51.54
N HIS A 152 10.50 -7.95 50.76
CA HIS A 152 11.26 -6.74 51.09
C HIS A 152 11.32 -5.75 49.92
N ALA A 153 11.64 -4.50 50.22
CA ALA A 153 11.77 -3.47 49.21
C ALA A 153 12.97 -3.77 48.28
N PRO A 154 12.85 -3.47 46.98
CA PRO A 154 13.94 -3.64 46.05
C PRO A 154 15.13 -2.72 46.36
N ASP A 155 16.34 -3.17 46.08
CA ASP A 155 17.54 -2.37 46.25
C ASP A 155 17.50 -1.10 45.41
N LYS A 156 18.28 -0.06 45.80
CA LYS A 156 18.33 1.23 45.10
C LYS A 156 18.74 1.11 43.63
N ASP A 157 19.55 0.09 43.33
CA ASP A 157 20.05 -0.19 41.99
C ASP A 157 19.13 -1.09 41.15
N PHE A 158 17.99 -1.50 41.71
CA PHE A 158 17.01 -2.27 40.98
C PHE A 158 16.46 -1.50 39.79
N ASN A 159 16.78 -1.97 38.60
CA ASN A 159 16.39 -1.33 37.35
C ASN A 159 16.10 -2.39 36.28
N PHE A 160 15.54 -1.98 35.18
CA PHE A 160 15.32 -2.81 34.01
C PHE A 160 15.65 -2.00 32.76
N ASP A 161 16.02 -2.70 31.72
CA ASP A 161 16.28 -2.10 30.40
C ASP A 161 15.38 -2.69 29.34
N PHE A 162 14.91 -1.84 28.45
CA PHE A 162 14.20 -2.31 27.27
C PHE A 162 15.20 -2.99 26.32
N ARG A 163 14.76 -4.07 25.69
CA ARG A 163 15.58 -4.71 24.66
C ARG A 163 15.85 -3.73 23.51
N PRO A 164 17.05 -3.71 22.96
CA PRO A 164 17.37 -2.89 21.79
C PRO A 164 16.39 -3.19 20.63
N LEU A 165 15.77 -2.16 20.09
CA LEU A 165 14.87 -2.26 18.93
C LEU A 165 15.64 -2.49 17.64
N TRP A 166 16.88 -1.95 17.57
CA TRP A 166 17.81 -2.16 16.47
C TRP A 166 18.89 -3.15 16.89
N GLN A 167 19.07 -4.18 16.09
CA GLN A 167 20.18 -5.12 16.25
C GLN A 167 21.15 -4.93 15.09
N MET A 168 22.39 -4.66 15.39
CA MET A 168 23.45 -4.64 14.40
C MET A 168 23.58 -6.00 13.73
N THR A 169 23.79 -6.02 12.42
CA THR A 169 24.15 -7.24 11.70
C THR A 169 25.52 -7.73 12.18
N ASN A 170 25.83 -9.00 11.94
CA ASN A 170 27.13 -9.55 12.33
C ASN A 170 28.31 -8.83 11.67
N GLU A 171 28.13 -8.34 10.44
CA GLU A 171 29.10 -7.52 9.71
C GLU A 171 29.31 -6.17 10.39
N GLN A 172 28.24 -5.49 10.79
CA GLN A 172 28.32 -4.21 11.51
C GLN A 172 28.98 -4.39 12.88
N LYS A 173 28.67 -5.48 13.59
CA LYS A 173 29.34 -5.82 14.86
C LYS A 173 30.84 -6.05 14.67
N GLY A 174 31.22 -6.77 13.60
CA GLY A 174 32.61 -7.00 13.25
C GLY A 174 33.33 -5.70 12.93
N ALA A 175 32.76 -4.83 12.10
CA ALA A 175 33.35 -3.53 11.76
C ALA A 175 33.50 -2.62 12.99
N TYR A 176 32.49 -2.62 13.88
CA TYR A 176 32.55 -1.84 15.11
C TYR A 176 33.63 -2.35 16.09
N ALA A 177 33.71 -3.68 16.24
CA ALA A 177 34.75 -4.30 17.06
C ALA A 177 36.17 -3.98 16.53
N THR A 178 36.37 -4.01 15.21
CA THR A 178 37.65 -3.67 14.57
C THR A 178 38.03 -2.20 14.77
N ALA A 179 37.04 -1.31 14.73
CA ALA A 179 37.22 0.13 14.95
C ALA A 179 37.54 0.50 16.43
N MET A 180 37.18 -0.35 17.38
CA MET A 180 37.48 -0.14 18.81
C MET A 180 38.88 -0.66 19.22
N VAL A 181 39.44 -1.55 18.45
CA VAL A 181 40.77 -2.20 18.77
C VAL A 181 41.93 -1.49 18.07
N GLY A 182 41.67 -0.62 17.10
CA GLY A 182 42.67 0.23 16.44
C GLY A 182 42.70 1.62 17.01
#